data_2215739824f62f2a9bf7b526f657b459
#
_entry.id   2215739824f62f2a9bf7b526f657b459
#
_cell.length_a   1.000
_cell.length_b   1.000
_cell.length_c   1.000
_cell.angle_alpha   90.00
_cell.angle_beta   90.00
_cell.angle_gamma   90.00
#
_symmetry.space_group_name_H-M   'P 1'
#
loop_
_entity.id
_entity.type
_entity.pdbx_description
1 polymer ?
#
loop_
_entity_poly.entity_id
_entity_poly.type
_entity_poly.pdbx_seq_one_letter_code
_entity_poly.pdbx_strand_id
1 'polypeptide(L)'
;PQAFYKCSSLNGTISVPVGVFSIPSYTFAATSISSIEFNGAVTEIGVNAFMECSSLTSITLPDTVTTIAPGAFSNCIQLECFVFPENPQFTKISKETFKGCTKLEEVLIPSSVTEIAESAFQGCTNLKRVVLSNNLNTIGSMAFKDASLMEGVYIPASVSSIPENNQIFKGMANNSVIYLGSSDLISLMLQSKANPTSTSNGFDSEKTSLAVTDGGTFAADTKFESGKLATPIKEGSIFDGWYKNEGCTGTAVTTSTAGETYYAKWIELKSDAISMEYGSTQ
;
A
#
# COMPACT_ATOMS: atom_id res chain seq x y z
N PRO A 1 16.72 -25.83 4.48
CA PRO A 1 15.53 -25.36 5.22
C PRO A 1 15.77 -25.44 6.72
N GLN A 2 15.26 -24.47 7.50
CA GLN A 2 15.25 -24.46 8.96
C GLN A 2 16.62 -24.45 9.67
N ALA A 3 17.70 -24.00 9.02
CA ALA A 3 19.06 -24.08 9.56
C ALA A 3 19.21 -23.45 10.95
N PHE A 4 18.49 -22.33 11.20
CA PHE A 4 18.51 -21.61 12.48
C PHE A 4 17.10 -21.47 13.11
N TYR A 5 16.15 -22.28 12.67
CA TYR A 5 14.77 -22.24 13.17
C TYR A 5 14.71 -22.37 14.70
N LYS A 6 14.03 -21.38 15.34
CA LYS A 6 13.93 -21.30 16.81
C LYS A 6 15.24 -21.14 17.57
N CYS A 7 16.34 -20.76 16.90
CA CYS A 7 17.55 -20.38 17.58
C CYS A 7 17.37 -19.00 18.25
N SER A 8 16.59 -18.93 19.32
CA SER A 8 16.23 -17.69 20.01
C SER A 8 17.42 -16.92 20.57
N SER A 9 18.55 -17.58 20.81
CA SER A 9 19.79 -16.93 21.21
C SER A 9 20.60 -16.37 20.04
N LEU A 10 20.22 -16.66 18.80
CA LEU A 10 20.86 -16.06 17.62
C LEU A 10 20.38 -14.60 17.49
N ASN A 11 21.26 -13.67 17.77
CA ASN A 11 20.98 -12.23 17.81
C ASN A 11 22.01 -11.41 17.01
N GLY A 12 21.83 -10.09 16.97
CA GLY A 12 22.72 -9.17 16.29
C GLY A 12 22.54 -9.20 14.77
N THR A 13 23.58 -8.79 14.05
CA THR A 13 23.61 -8.72 12.59
C THR A 13 24.06 -10.04 11.99
N ILE A 14 23.30 -10.56 11.03
CA ILE A 14 23.67 -11.72 10.24
C ILE A 14 24.18 -11.26 8.89
N SER A 15 25.38 -11.72 8.53
CA SER A 15 25.96 -11.46 7.20
C SER A 15 25.76 -12.69 6.31
N VAL A 16 24.99 -12.53 5.24
CA VAL A 16 24.78 -13.57 4.21
C VAL A 16 25.93 -13.50 3.22
N PRO A 17 26.78 -14.56 3.14
CA PRO A 17 28.00 -14.51 2.34
C PRO A 17 27.73 -14.54 0.83
N VAL A 18 28.72 -14.13 0.05
CA VAL A 18 28.77 -14.31 -1.41
C VAL A 18 28.61 -15.80 -1.75
N GLY A 19 27.80 -16.10 -2.77
CA GLY A 19 27.52 -17.49 -3.20
C GLY A 19 26.24 -18.08 -2.59
N VAL A 20 25.56 -17.35 -1.68
CA VAL A 20 24.20 -17.69 -1.25
C VAL A 20 23.21 -17.00 -2.17
N PHE A 21 22.45 -17.77 -2.96
CA PHE A 21 21.48 -17.27 -3.93
C PHE A 21 20.03 -17.31 -3.43
N SER A 22 19.77 -18.00 -2.33
CA SER A 22 18.43 -18.05 -1.72
C SER A 22 18.51 -18.18 -0.21
N ILE A 23 17.52 -17.61 0.48
CA ILE A 23 17.29 -17.87 1.91
C ILE A 23 16.18 -18.91 1.99
N PRO A 24 16.47 -20.16 2.33
CA PRO A 24 15.47 -21.23 2.36
C PRO A 24 14.35 -21.00 3.38
N SER A 25 13.26 -21.75 3.24
CA SER A 25 12.10 -21.66 4.14
C SER A 25 12.49 -21.86 5.59
N TYR A 26 11.94 -21.02 6.48
CA TYR A 26 12.13 -21.02 7.93
C TYR A 26 13.59 -20.87 8.38
N THR A 27 14.52 -20.41 7.53
CA THR A 27 15.95 -20.39 7.87
C THR A 27 16.22 -19.66 9.18
N PHE A 28 15.67 -18.46 9.35
CA PHE A 28 15.85 -17.61 10.53
C PHE A 28 14.57 -17.44 11.36
N ALA A 29 13.53 -18.24 11.09
CA ALA A 29 12.26 -18.06 11.77
C ALA A 29 12.40 -18.26 13.29
N ALA A 30 11.74 -17.37 14.05
CA ALA A 30 11.77 -17.33 15.51
C ALA A 30 13.19 -17.19 16.11
N THR A 31 14.03 -16.36 15.47
CA THR A 31 15.32 -15.92 16.01
C THR A 31 15.23 -14.49 16.56
N SER A 32 16.26 -14.04 17.28
CA SER A 32 16.39 -12.69 17.82
C SER A 32 17.34 -11.81 16.99
N ILE A 33 17.54 -12.12 15.70
CA ILE A 33 18.38 -11.28 14.83
C ILE A 33 17.81 -9.87 14.75
N SER A 34 18.70 -8.85 14.79
CA SER A 34 18.30 -7.44 14.74
C SER A 34 18.46 -6.80 13.35
N SER A 35 19.36 -7.34 12.55
CA SER A 35 19.59 -6.93 11.16
C SER A 35 20.18 -8.04 10.32
N ILE A 36 20.14 -7.85 8.99
CA ILE A 36 20.75 -8.78 8.04
C ILE A 36 21.42 -7.98 6.91
N GLU A 37 22.59 -8.43 6.51
CA GLU A 37 23.37 -7.88 5.41
C GLU A 37 23.52 -8.92 4.31
N PHE A 38 23.20 -8.55 3.07
CA PHE A 38 23.33 -9.42 1.91
C PHE A 38 24.59 -9.05 1.11
N ASN A 39 25.62 -9.88 1.18
CA ASN A 39 26.88 -9.66 0.45
C ASN A 39 26.90 -10.38 -0.92
N GLY A 40 25.82 -11.08 -1.27
CA GLY A 40 25.69 -11.85 -2.50
C GLY A 40 24.40 -11.58 -3.25
N ALA A 41 24.26 -12.21 -4.41
CA ALA A 41 23.13 -12.07 -5.30
C ALA A 41 21.96 -13.00 -4.87
N VAL A 42 21.34 -12.72 -3.73
CA VAL A 42 20.16 -13.45 -3.29
C VAL A 42 19.00 -13.12 -4.22
N THR A 43 18.34 -14.14 -4.77
CA THR A 43 17.23 -14.02 -5.71
C THR A 43 15.88 -14.42 -5.10
N GLU A 44 15.89 -15.18 -4.01
CA GLU A 44 14.67 -15.69 -3.39
C GLU A 44 14.74 -15.67 -1.85
N ILE A 45 13.67 -15.18 -1.24
CA ILE A 45 13.40 -15.31 0.19
C ILE A 45 12.28 -16.34 0.37
N GLY A 46 12.57 -17.46 1.00
CA GLY A 46 11.68 -18.63 1.14
C GLY A 46 10.53 -18.42 2.12
N VAL A 47 9.59 -19.38 2.11
CA VAL A 47 8.39 -19.37 2.98
C VAL A 47 8.80 -19.22 4.45
N ASN A 48 8.20 -18.24 5.14
CA ASN A 48 8.43 -17.96 6.56
C ASN A 48 9.93 -17.80 6.93
N ALA A 49 10.80 -17.39 6.00
CA ALA A 49 12.25 -17.38 6.21
C ALA A 49 12.69 -16.55 7.42
N PHE A 50 12.00 -15.45 7.72
CA PHE A 50 12.22 -14.54 8.85
C PHE A 50 10.97 -14.42 9.76
N MET A 51 10.02 -15.35 9.67
CA MET A 51 8.81 -15.33 10.50
C MET A 51 9.17 -15.20 11.98
N GLU A 52 8.49 -14.31 12.72
CA GLU A 52 8.73 -14.12 14.16
C GLU A 52 10.17 -13.70 14.54
N CYS A 53 10.93 -13.06 13.63
CA CYS A 53 12.18 -12.41 13.99
C CYS A 53 11.88 -11.17 14.85
N SER A 54 11.72 -11.40 16.16
CA SER A 54 11.13 -10.43 17.09
C SER A 54 12.01 -9.21 17.38
N SER A 55 13.27 -9.21 16.96
CA SER A 55 14.21 -8.09 17.15
C SER A 55 14.62 -7.42 15.84
N LEU A 56 14.15 -7.91 14.68
CA LEU A 56 14.48 -7.36 13.36
C LEU A 56 13.81 -6.00 13.20
N THR A 57 14.60 -4.92 13.10
CA THR A 57 14.12 -3.54 13.02
C THR A 57 14.06 -3.00 11.60
N SER A 58 14.99 -3.42 10.76
CA SER A 58 15.05 -2.98 9.36
C SER A 58 15.65 -4.06 8.47
N ILE A 59 15.27 -4.00 7.19
CA ILE A 59 15.85 -4.84 6.16
C ILE A 59 15.82 -4.12 4.80
N THR A 60 16.94 -4.19 4.09
CA THR A 60 17.04 -3.77 2.68
C THR A 60 17.35 -5.00 1.86
N LEU A 61 16.46 -5.36 0.95
CA LEU A 61 16.69 -6.47 0.04
C LEU A 61 17.55 -6.03 -1.14
N PRO A 62 18.47 -6.87 -1.63
CA PRO A 62 19.22 -6.57 -2.84
C PRO A 62 18.32 -6.62 -4.08
N ASP A 63 18.66 -5.80 -5.09
CA ASP A 63 17.89 -5.72 -6.35
C ASP A 63 17.91 -7.01 -7.18
N THR A 64 18.68 -8.00 -6.77
CA THR A 64 18.64 -9.33 -7.37
C THR A 64 17.43 -10.17 -6.93
N VAL A 65 16.71 -9.77 -5.87
CA VAL A 65 15.55 -10.52 -5.38
C VAL A 65 14.38 -10.38 -6.34
N THR A 66 13.88 -11.52 -6.80
CA THR A 66 12.71 -11.62 -7.68
C THR A 66 11.49 -12.18 -6.95
N THR A 67 11.70 -12.85 -5.82
CA THR A 67 10.62 -13.55 -5.11
C THR A 67 10.77 -13.43 -3.59
N ILE A 68 9.68 -13.02 -2.95
CA ILE A 68 9.47 -13.12 -1.50
C ILE A 68 8.28 -14.06 -1.29
N ALA A 69 8.54 -15.23 -0.71
CA ALA A 69 7.53 -16.26 -0.52
C ALA A 69 6.56 -15.94 0.63
N PRO A 70 5.40 -16.63 0.72
CA PRO A 70 4.39 -16.37 1.75
C PRO A 70 4.95 -16.37 3.18
N GLY A 71 4.46 -15.41 3.98
CA GLY A 71 4.80 -15.28 5.40
C GLY A 71 6.24 -14.90 5.70
N ALA A 72 7.05 -14.57 4.70
CA ALA A 72 8.51 -14.44 4.85
C ALA A 72 8.94 -13.55 6.03
N PHE A 73 8.20 -12.50 6.35
CA PHE A 73 8.44 -11.55 7.45
C PHE A 73 7.24 -11.47 8.42
N SER A 74 6.36 -12.49 8.42
CA SER A 74 5.19 -12.49 9.29
C SER A 74 5.59 -12.40 10.76
N ASN A 75 4.89 -11.55 11.53
CA ASN A 75 5.13 -11.29 12.95
C ASN A 75 6.54 -10.77 13.29
N CYS A 76 7.22 -10.10 12.37
CA CYS A 76 8.41 -9.30 12.70
C CYS A 76 7.95 -8.01 13.42
N ILE A 77 7.61 -8.15 14.70
CA ILE A 77 6.88 -7.11 15.48
C ILE A 77 7.68 -5.82 15.69
N GLN A 78 9.01 -5.85 15.55
CA GLN A 78 9.89 -4.69 15.67
C GLN A 78 10.29 -4.11 14.32
N LEU A 79 9.82 -4.68 13.18
CA LEU A 79 10.18 -4.19 11.86
C LEU A 79 9.56 -2.82 11.59
N GLU A 80 10.39 -1.80 11.53
CA GLU A 80 10.01 -0.38 11.32
C GLU A 80 10.18 0.03 9.86
N CYS A 81 11.24 -0.46 9.21
CA CYS A 81 11.61 -0.09 7.85
C CYS A 81 11.87 -1.32 6.97
N PHE A 82 11.27 -1.33 5.78
CA PHE A 82 11.48 -2.37 4.78
C PHE A 82 11.71 -1.73 3.41
N VAL A 83 12.85 -2.05 2.78
CA VAL A 83 13.17 -1.60 1.42
C VAL A 83 13.03 -2.78 0.46
N PHE A 84 12.09 -2.65 -0.47
CA PHE A 84 11.87 -3.63 -1.53
C PHE A 84 12.98 -3.60 -2.57
N PRO A 85 13.19 -4.71 -3.32
CA PRO A 85 14.13 -4.71 -4.43
C PRO A 85 13.62 -3.86 -5.60
N GLU A 86 14.49 -3.10 -6.24
CA GLU A 86 14.25 -2.39 -7.51
C GLU A 86 14.45 -3.35 -8.69
N ASN A 87 13.62 -4.40 -8.75
CA ASN A 87 13.72 -5.48 -9.75
C ASN A 87 12.43 -5.58 -10.58
N PRO A 88 12.49 -5.46 -11.92
CA PRO A 88 11.32 -5.57 -12.79
C PRO A 88 10.62 -6.94 -12.75
N GLN A 89 11.31 -7.99 -12.28
CA GLN A 89 10.75 -9.33 -12.11
C GLN A 89 10.08 -9.52 -10.73
N PHE A 90 10.24 -8.57 -9.81
CA PHE A 90 9.55 -8.57 -8.52
C PHE A 90 8.14 -7.99 -8.72
N THR A 91 7.18 -8.82 -9.09
CA THR A 91 5.83 -8.40 -9.52
C THR A 91 4.74 -8.65 -8.48
N LYS A 92 5.07 -9.32 -7.36
CA LYS A 92 4.07 -9.75 -6.39
C LYS A 92 4.57 -9.63 -4.94
N ILE A 93 3.71 -9.08 -4.08
CA ILE A 93 3.83 -9.22 -2.62
C ILE A 93 2.97 -10.40 -2.21
N SER A 94 3.61 -11.45 -1.72
CA SER A 94 2.98 -12.74 -1.43
C SER A 94 2.05 -12.69 -0.20
N LYS A 95 1.23 -13.74 -0.05
CA LYS A 95 0.31 -13.90 1.08
C LYS A 95 1.04 -13.79 2.42
N GLU A 96 0.46 -13.01 3.33
CA GLU A 96 0.92 -12.86 4.73
C GLU A 96 2.38 -12.39 4.88
N THR A 97 3.00 -11.84 3.84
CA THR A 97 4.45 -11.49 3.87
C THR A 97 4.82 -10.64 5.07
N PHE A 98 4.02 -9.61 5.40
CA PHE A 98 4.24 -8.68 6.52
C PHE A 98 3.13 -8.74 7.58
N LYS A 99 2.34 -9.81 7.60
CA LYS A 99 1.25 -9.96 8.57
C LYS A 99 1.79 -9.82 9.99
N GLY A 100 1.18 -8.92 10.78
CA GLY A 100 1.56 -8.69 12.17
C GLY A 100 2.87 -7.93 12.37
N CYS A 101 3.42 -7.25 11.35
CA CYS A 101 4.54 -6.31 11.51
C CYS A 101 4.02 -5.03 12.15
N THR A 102 3.77 -5.07 13.45
CA THR A 102 3.03 -4.03 14.18
C THR A 102 3.72 -2.67 14.22
N LYS A 103 5.05 -2.61 14.05
CA LYS A 103 5.81 -1.36 14.03
C LYS A 103 6.09 -0.80 12.64
N LEU A 104 5.70 -1.49 11.57
CA LEU A 104 5.90 -1.01 10.20
C LEU A 104 5.07 0.26 9.98
N GLU A 105 5.74 1.40 9.70
CA GLU A 105 5.09 2.71 9.61
C GLU A 105 4.79 3.14 8.18
N GLU A 106 5.66 2.80 7.25
CA GLU A 106 5.54 3.22 5.85
C GLU A 106 5.92 2.09 4.90
N VAL A 107 5.19 2.01 3.78
CA VAL A 107 5.45 1.05 2.70
C VAL A 107 5.37 1.74 1.35
N LEU A 108 6.48 1.68 0.58
CA LEU A 108 6.56 2.12 -0.80
C LEU A 108 6.55 0.88 -1.70
N ILE A 109 5.45 0.66 -2.41
CA ILE A 109 5.31 -0.51 -3.30
C ILE A 109 6.02 -0.21 -4.62
N PRO A 110 7.02 -1.03 -5.06
CA PRO A 110 7.74 -0.82 -6.32
C PRO A 110 6.82 -0.78 -7.53
N SER A 111 7.21 -0.02 -8.56
CA SER A 111 6.44 0.12 -9.80
C SER A 111 6.29 -1.18 -10.58
N SER A 112 7.14 -2.17 -10.35
CA SER A 112 7.06 -3.52 -10.92
C SER A 112 5.93 -4.37 -10.32
N VAL A 113 5.44 -4.03 -9.12
CA VAL A 113 4.43 -4.85 -8.42
C VAL A 113 3.06 -4.63 -9.01
N THR A 114 2.45 -5.73 -9.46
CA THR A 114 1.09 -5.78 -10.03
C THR A 114 0.07 -6.48 -9.11
N GLU A 115 0.54 -7.20 -8.09
CA GLU A 115 -0.32 -7.94 -7.17
C GLU A 115 0.15 -7.81 -5.71
N ILE A 116 -0.80 -7.45 -4.83
CA ILE A 116 -0.67 -7.59 -3.37
C ILE A 116 -1.61 -8.71 -2.95
N ALA A 117 -1.08 -9.81 -2.43
CA ALA A 117 -1.87 -10.98 -2.10
C ALA A 117 -2.61 -10.86 -0.75
N GLU A 118 -3.39 -11.89 -0.42
CA GLU A 118 -4.20 -11.99 0.80
C GLU A 118 -3.38 -11.72 2.07
N SER A 119 -3.91 -10.87 2.95
CA SER A 119 -3.35 -10.57 4.28
C SER A 119 -1.89 -10.06 4.26
N ALA A 120 -1.39 -9.55 3.14
CA ALA A 120 0.03 -9.20 2.98
C ALA A 120 0.54 -8.24 4.08
N PHE A 121 -0.29 -7.27 4.51
CA PHE A 121 0.00 -6.29 5.56
C PHE A 121 -1.06 -6.31 6.69
N GLN A 122 -1.77 -7.42 6.84
CA GLN A 122 -2.78 -7.55 7.89
C GLN A 122 -2.15 -7.37 9.28
N GLY A 123 -2.75 -6.53 10.12
CA GLY A 123 -2.29 -6.28 11.48
C GLY A 123 -1.02 -5.42 11.58
N CYS A 124 -0.62 -4.72 10.52
CA CYS A 124 0.40 -3.67 10.58
C CYS A 124 -0.20 -2.43 11.24
N THR A 125 -0.41 -2.47 12.56
CA THR A 125 -1.22 -1.48 13.29
C THR A 125 -0.65 -0.08 13.28
N ASN A 126 0.68 0.08 13.13
CA ASN A 126 1.34 1.38 13.03
C ASN A 126 1.51 1.88 11.59
N LEU A 127 1.00 1.14 10.60
CA LEU A 127 1.11 1.54 9.20
C LEU A 127 0.28 2.78 8.93
N LYS A 128 0.97 3.91 8.73
CA LYS A 128 0.39 5.24 8.50
C LYS A 128 0.28 5.56 7.02
N ARG A 129 1.26 5.08 6.23
CA ARG A 129 1.41 5.47 4.83
C ARG A 129 1.72 4.27 3.93
N VAL A 130 0.93 4.15 2.87
CA VAL A 130 1.18 3.20 1.80
C VAL A 130 1.12 3.95 0.47
N VAL A 131 2.18 3.82 -0.33
CA VAL A 131 2.20 4.28 -1.71
C VAL A 131 2.08 3.06 -2.61
N LEU A 132 0.93 2.92 -3.27
CA LEU A 132 0.65 1.81 -4.18
C LEU A 132 1.23 2.10 -5.57
N SER A 133 1.72 1.06 -6.23
CA SER A 133 2.18 1.12 -7.62
C SER A 133 1.03 1.50 -8.57
N ASN A 134 1.27 2.41 -9.51
CA ASN A 134 0.30 2.73 -10.57
C ASN A 134 0.08 1.58 -11.57
N ASN A 135 0.87 0.51 -11.49
CA ASN A 135 0.71 -0.73 -12.27
C ASN A 135 -0.01 -1.83 -11.46
N LEU A 136 -0.44 -1.52 -10.23
CA LEU A 136 -1.12 -2.48 -9.38
C LEU A 136 -2.46 -2.89 -9.99
N ASN A 137 -2.68 -4.18 -10.15
CA ASN A 137 -3.86 -4.77 -10.78
C ASN A 137 -4.78 -5.47 -9.78
N THR A 138 -4.16 -6.11 -8.77
CA THR A 138 -4.91 -6.93 -7.80
C THR A 138 -4.54 -6.58 -6.37
N ILE A 139 -5.57 -6.42 -5.52
CA ILE A 139 -5.42 -6.32 -4.06
C ILE A 139 -6.22 -7.46 -3.43
N GLY A 140 -5.54 -8.35 -2.72
CA GLY A 140 -6.12 -9.51 -2.06
C GLY A 140 -6.94 -9.18 -0.82
N SER A 141 -7.75 -10.15 -0.38
CA SER A 141 -8.56 -10.02 0.84
C SER A 141 -7.69 -9.68 2.04
N MET A 142 -8.20 -8.80 2.92
CA MET A 142 -7.55 -8.42 4.18
C MET A 142 -6.13 -7.84 4.02
N ALA A 143 -5.74 -7.40 2.80
CA ALA A 143 -4.36 -6.99 2.52
C ALA A 143 -3.84 -5.93 3.51
N PHE A 144 -4.66 -4.96 3.91
CA PHE A 144 -4.33 -3.89 4.87
C PHE A 144 -5.27 -3.87 6.08
N LYS A 145 -5.94 -5.01 6.36
CA LYS A 145 -6.85 -5.10 7.49
C LYS A 145 -6.14 -4.80 8.80
N ASP A 146 -6.79 -4.02 9.67
CA ASP A 146 -6.31 -3.59 10.98
C ASP A 146 -5.07 -2.66 10.94
N ALA A 147 -4.85 -1.95 9.81
CA ALA A 147 -3.91 -0.83 9.73
C ALA A 147 -4.51 0.41 10.43
N SER A 148 -4.57 0.38 11.76
CA SER A 148 -5.40 1.28 12.56
C SER A 148 -4.89 2.74 12.63
N LEU A 149 -3.67 3.01 12.22
CA LEU A 149 -3.13 4.37 12.09
C LEU A 149 -3.14 4.90 10.65
N MET A 150 -3.66 4.14 9.68
CA MET A 150 -3.76 4.60 8.30
C MET A 150 -4.92 5.59 8.15
N GLU A 151 -4.60 6.85 7.90
CA GLU A 151 -5.58 7.94 7.77
C GLU A 151 -6.08 8.13 6.34
N GLY A 152 -5.36 7.58 5.36
CA GLY A 152 -5.77 7.58 3.97
C GLY A 152 -4.90 6.70 3.09
N VAL A 153 -5.46 6.32 1.93
CA VAL A 153 -4.76 5.56 0.91
C VAL A 153 -5.32 5.89 -0.47
N TYR A 154 -4.46 5.97 -1.47
CA TYR A 154 -4.86 6.11 -2.88
C TYR A 154 -4.79 4.75 -3.57
N ILE A 155 -5.92 4.33 -4.16
CA ILE A 155 -6.03 3.13 -4.99
C ILE A 155 -5.99 3.56 -6.46
N PRO A 156 -4.96 3.18 -7.22
CA PRO A 156 -4.82 3.59 -8.61
C PRO A 156 -5.90 2.97 -9.51
N ALA A 157 -6.23 3.67 -10.60
CA ALA A 157 -7.25 3.24 -11.57
C ALA A 157 -6.91 1.92 -12.27
N SER A 158 -5.65 1.48 -12.22
CA SER A 158 -5.18 0.19 -12.75
C SER A 158 -5.73 -1.01 -12.00
N VAL A 159 -6.18 -0.84 -10.74
CA VAL A 159 -6.74 -1.93 -9.94
C VAL A 159 -8.07 -2.37 -10.55
N SER A 160 -8.12 -3.60 -11.03
CA SER A 160 -9.28 -4.19 -11.69
C SER A 160 -9.81 -5.44 -10.97
N SER A 161 -9.09 -5.94 -9.98
CA SER A 161 -9.46 -7.15 -9.23
C SER A 161 -9.35 -6.94 -7.72
N ILE A 162 -10.50 -7.03 -7.07
CA ILE A 162 -10.67 -7.02 -5.61
C ILE A 162 -11.64 -8.17 -5.29
N PRO A 163 -11.28 -9.13 -4.43
CA PRO A 163 -12.14 -10.26 -4.08
C PRO A 163 -13.44 -9.81 -3.39
N GLU A 164 -14.50 -10.56 -3.57
CA GLU A 164 -15.73 -10.41 -2.77
C GLU A 164 -15.43 -10.61 -1.27
N ASN A 165 -16.17 -9.93 -0.40
CA ASN A 165 -15.98 -10.00 1.06
C ASN A 165 -14.55 -9.72 1.53
N ASN A 166 -13.90 -8.76 0.93
CA ASN A 166 -12.45 -8.58 0.95
C ASN A 166 -11.86 -8.04 2.26
N GLN A 167 -12.58 -7.22 3.03
CA GLN A 167 -12.09 -6.57 4.27
C GLN A 167 -10.71 -5.90 4.13
N ILE A 168 -10.35 -5.41 2.91
CA ILE A 168 -8.99 -4.94 2.60
C ILE A 168 -8.54 -3.86 3.58
N PHE A 169 -9.40 -2.87 3.83
CA PHE A 169 -9.12 -1.70 4.68
C PHE A 169 -9.96 -1.66 5.95
N LYS A 170 -10.50 -2.80 6.39
CA LYS A 170 -11.24 -2.87 7.65
C LYS A 170 -10.32 -2.57 8.81
N GLY A 171 -10.75 -1.68 9.72
CA GLY A 171 -9.97 -1.29 10.89
C GLY A 171 -8.95 -0.17 10.65
N MET A 172 -9.09 0.62 9.58
CA MET A 172 -8.38 1.90 9.41
C MET A 172 -8.75 2.92 10.49
N ALA A 173 -8.00 4.02 10.56
CA ALA A 173 -8.29 5.15 11.44
C ALA A 173 -9.72 5.70 11.24
N ASN A 174 -10.31 6.26 12.30
CA ASN A 174 -11.61 6.94 12.19
C ASN A 174 -11.47 8.18 11.28
N ASN A 175 -12.51 8.43 10.48
CA ASN A 175 -12.55 9.51 9.48
C ASN A 175 -11.45 9.45 8.41
N SER A 176 -10.91 8.24 8.16
CA SER A 176 -9.97 8.01 7.08
C SER A 176 -10.63 8.20 5.70
N VAL A 177 -9.82 8.43 4.67
CA VAL A 177 -10.29 8.61 3.30
C VAL A 177 -9.61 7.60 2.38
N ILE A 178 -10.40 6.85 1.61
CA ILE A 178 -9.90 6.01 0.51
C ILE A 178 -10.10 6.76 -0.79
N TYR A 179 -9.00 7.16 -1.42
CA TYR A 179 -9.01 7.84 -2.71
C TYR A 179 -8.99 6.82 -3.84
N LEU A 180 -9.90 6.97 -4.79
CA LEU A 180 -10.09 6.05 -5.91
C LEU A 180 -9.71 6.74 -7.22
N GLY A 181 -8.80 6.15 -7.97
CA GLY A 181 -8.35 6.67 -9.27
C GLY A 181 -9.43 6.66 -10.36
N SER A 182 -10.49 5.84 -10.18
CA SER A 182 -11.63 5.75 -11.08
C SER A 182 -12.91 5.49 -10.31
N SER A 183 -14.06 5.95 -10.83
CA SER A 183 -15.40 5.65 -10.28
C SER A 183 -15.75 4.16 -10.35
N ASP A 184 -15.19 3.40 -11.30
CA ASP A 184 -15.40 1.96 -11.41
C ASP A 184 -14.97 1.20 -10.15
N LEU A 185 -13.97 1.74 -9.41
CA LEU A 185 -13.49 1.18 -8.16
C LEU A 185 -14.54 1.24 -7.03
N ILE A 186 -15.54 2.14 -7.11
CA ILE A 186 -16.64 2.19 -6.12
C ILE A 186 -17.37 0.84 -6.10
N SER A 187 -17.71 0.32 -7.27
CA SER A 187 -18.43 -0.95 -7.38
C SER A 187 -17.62 -2.11 -6.83
N LEU A 188 -16.31 -2.16 -7.13
CA LEU A 188 -15.39 -3.17 -6.60
C LEU A 188 -15.27 -3.09 -5.07
N MET A 189 -15.19 -1.90 -4.51
CA MET A 189 -15.10 -1.70 -3.05
C MET A 189 -16.42 -2.04 -2.32
N LEU A 190 -17.56 -1.88 -3.00
CA LEU A 190 -18.90 -2.08 -2.42
C LEU A 190 -19.53 -3.44 -2.76
N GLN A 191 -18.90 -4.29 -3.56
CA GLN A 191 -19.46 -5.58 -4.01
C GLN A 191 -19.91 -6.51 -2.88
N SER A 192 -19.44 -6.32 -1.65
CA SER A 192 -19.90 -7.07 -0.47
C SER A 192 -21.31 -6.70 0.00
N LYS A 193 -21.96 -5.66 -0.55
CA LYS A 193 -23.32 -5.25 -0.16
C LYS A 193 -24.45 -6.15 -0.70
N ALA A 194 -24.16 -7.10 -1.59
CA ALA A 194 -25.17 -8.02 -2.11
C ALA A 194 -25.76 -8.99 -1.04
N ASN A 195 -25.10 -9.11 0.12
CA ASN A 195 -25.62 -9.85 1.26
C ASN A 195 -25.84 -8.90 2.44
N PRO A 196 -27.11 -8.52 2.76
CA PRO A 196 -27.44 -7.58 3.83
C PRO A 196 -27.07 -8.08 5.25
N THR A 197 -26.68 -9.35 5.40
CA THR A 197 -26.21 -9.92 6.66
C THR A 197 -24.67 -9.98 6.74
N SER A 198 -23.96 -9.60 5.68
CA SER A 198 -22.50 -9.59 5.67
C SER A 198 -21.97 -8.27 6.24
N THR A 199 -21.25 -8.35 7.36
CA THR A 199 -20.48 -7.23 7.96
C THR A 199 -19.14 -7.03 7.26
N SER A 200 -18.91 -7.65 6.12
CA SER A 200 -17.63 -7.73 5.43
C SER A 200 -17.56 -6.78 4.22
N ASN A 201 -17.68 -5.47 4.45
CA ASN A 201 -17.29 -4.46 3.48
C ASN A 201 -15.76 -4.37 3.42
N GLY A 202 -15.19 -3.95 2.28
CA GLY A 202 -13.75 -3.75 2.15
C GLY A 202 -13.16 -2.75 3.13
N PHE A 203 -14.02 -1.94 3.79
CA PHE A 203 -13.70 -0.91 4.77
C PHE A 203 -14.89 -0.68 5.73
N ASP A 204 -14.64 -0.01 6.84
CA ASP A 204 -15.69 0.39 7.81
C ASP A 204 -16.40 1.66 7.32
N SER A 205 -17.53 1.51 6.61
CA SER A 205 -18.25 2.65 6.00
C SER A 205 -18.79 3.67 7.03
N GLU A 206 -18.92 3.32 8.29
CA GLU A 206 -19.27 4.26 9.36
C GLU A 206 -18.09 5.12 9.82
N LYS A 207 -16.86 4.76 9.43
CA LYS A 207 -15.62 5.40 9.86
C LYS A 207 -14.79 5.97 8.71
N THR A 208 -15.10 5.58 7.48
CA THR A 208 -14.28 5.87 6.30
C THR A 208 -15.14 6.49 5.21
N SER A 209 -14.59 7.47 4.50
CA SER A 209 -15.20 8.07 3.29
C SER A 209 -14.45 7.63 2.03
N LEU A 210 -15.13 7.74 0.88
CA LEU A 210 -14.52 7.52 -0.44
C LEU A 210 -14.33 8.87 -1.15
N ALA A 211 -13.25 9.01 -1.91
CA ALA A 211 -12.99 10.18 -2.72
C ALA A 211 -12.50 9.76 -4.11
N VAL A 212 -13.31 10.01 -5.14
CA VAL A 212 -13.02 9.65 -6.54
C VAL A 212 -12.21 10.75 -7.20
N THR A 213 -11.00 10.45 -7.66
CA THR A 213 -10.09 11.42 -8.28
C THR A 213 -10.29 11.56 -9.79
N ASP A 214 -11.00 10.64 -10.42
CA ASP A 214 -11.27 10.61 -11.86
C ASP A 214 -10.01 10.81 -12.72
N GLY A 215 -9.05 9.90 -12.54
CA GLY A 215 -7.75 9.92 -13.22
C GLY A 215 -6.72 10.85 -12.58
N GLY A 216 -7.07 11.60 -11.52
CA GLY A 216 -6.09 12.30 -10.69
C GLY A 216 -5.32 11.34 -9.78
N THR A 217 -4.09 11.70 -9.47
CA THR A 217 -3.18 10.99 -8.59
C THR A 217 -2.71 11.90 -7.45
N PHE A 218 -1.78 11.45 -6.65
CA PHE A 218 -1.17 12.25 -5.59
C PHE A 218 0.35 12.22 -5.71
N ALA A 219 1.01 13.29 -5.28
CA ALA A 219 2.46 13.31 -5.16
C ALA A 219 2.94 12.20 -4.19
N ALA A 220 4.12 11.65 -4.45
CA ALA A 220 4.65 10.52 -3.66
C ALA A 220 4.84 10.86 -2.16
N ASP A 221 5.00 12.13 -1.82
CA ASP A 221 5.14 12.64 -0.46
C ASP A 221 3.82 13.13 0.17
N THR A 222 2.68 12.97 -0.53
CA THR A 222 1.38 13.41 0.00
C THR A 222 1.07 12.69 1.31
N LYS A 223 0.76 13.48 2.33
CA LYS A 223 0.26 12.99 3.62
C LYS A 223 -1.26 13.08 3.63
N PHE A 224 -1.90 11.96 3.91
CA PHE A 224 -3.33 11.91 4.13
C PHE A 224 -3.63 12.17 5.60
N GLU A 225 -4.66 12.97 5.89
CA GLU A 225 -5.07 13.34 7.24
C GLU A 225 -6.55 12.99 7.44
N SER A 226 -6.88 12.39 8.57
CA SER A 226 -8.26 12.03 8.90
C SER A 226 -9.18 13.26 8.90
N GLY A 227 -10.33 13.11 8.26
CA GLY A 227 -11.33 14.20 8.15
C GLY A 227 -11.00 15.30 7.16
N LYS A 228 -9.88 15.22 6.42
CA LYS A 228 -9.50 16.18 5.38
C LYS A 228 -9.43 15.52 4.00
N LEU A 229 -9.79 16.27 2.97
CA LEU A 229 -9.67 15.85 1.59
C LEU A 229 -8.38 16.41 0.99
N ALA A 230 -7.44 15.54 0.64
CA ALA A 230 -6.16 15.91 0.04
C ALA A 230 -6.36 16.42 -1.40
N THR A 231 -5.51 17.32 -1.86
CA THR A 231 -5.55 17.86 -3.22
C THR A 231 -4.85 16.90 -4.18
N PRO A 232 -5.57 16.33 -5.17
CA PRO A 232 -4.98 15.48 -6.19
C PRO A 232 -4.31 16.30 -7.30
N ILE A 233 -3.52 15.64 -8.13
CA ILE A 233 -2.91 16.20 -9.34
C ILE A 233 -3.32 15.40 -10.57
N LYS A 234 -3.51 16.06 -11.71
CA LYS A 234 -3.83 15.43 -12.99
C LYS A 234 -3.17 16.24 -14.10
N GLU A 235 -2.39 15.54 -14.95
CA GLU A 235 -1.70 16.18 -16.07
C GLU A 235 -2.69 16.89 -17.00
N GLY A 236 -2.35 18.09 -17.43
CA GLY A 236 -3.21 18.88 -18.33
C GLY A 236 -4.49 19.41 -17.69
N SER A 237 -4.64 19.36 -16.37
CA SER A 237 -5.85 19.82 -15.68
C SER A 237 -5.54 20.58 -14.40
N ILE A 238 -6.46 21.47 -14.01
CA ILE A 238 -6.45 22.16 -12.72
C ILE A 238 -7.54 21.57 -11.84
N PHE A 239 -7.20 21.25 -10.60
CA PHE A 239 -8.15 20.78 -9.60
C PHE A 239 -9.05 21.94 -9.13
N ASP A 240 -10.37 21.80 -9.34
CA ASP A 240 -11.39 22.82 -9.00
C ASP A 240 -12.02 22.57 -7.60
N GLY A 241 -11.90 21.35 -7.06
CA GLY A 241 -12.41 21.02 -5.73
C GLY A 241 -13.03 19.64 -5.63
N TRP A 242 -13.45 19.29 -4.40
CA TRP A 242 -14.19 18.08 -4.09
C TRP A 242 -15.69 18.37 -3.97
N TYR A 243 -16.54 17.51 -4.51
CA TYR A 243 -18.00 17.64 -4.52
C TYR A 243 -18.66 16.36 -4.00
N LYS A 244 -19.84 16.50 -3.38
CA LYS A 244 -20.63 15.37 -2.85
C LYS A 244 -21.46 14.62 -3.90
N ASN A 245 -21.40 15.02 -5.15
CA ASN A 245 -22.13 14.39 -6.25
C ASN A 245 -21.22 14.24 -7.48
N GLU A 246 -21.46 13.20 -8.27
CA GLU A 246 -20.69 12.88 -9.47
C GLU A 246 -20.72 13.97 -10.54
N GLY A 247 -21.82 14.74 -10.61
CA GLY A 247 -21.93 15.88 -11.51
C GLY A 247 -21.12 17.11 -11.08
N CYS A 248 -20.40 17.05 -9.97
CA CYS A 248 -19.55 18.12 -9.41
C CYS A 248 -20.24 19.49 -9.39
N THR A 249 -21.48 19.53 -8.89
CA THR A 249 -22.29 20.76 -8.77
C THR A 249 -22.46 21.17 -7.32
N GLY A 250 -22.72 22.46 -7.09
CA GLY A 250 -22.89 23.03 -5.75
C GLY A 250 -21.59 23.59 -5.19
N THR A 251 -21.42 23.52 -3.87
CA THR A 251 -20.25 24.07 -3.17
C THR A 251 -19.18 23.00 -2.99
N ALA A 252 -17.94 23.31 -3.36
CA ALA A 252 -16.79 22.46 -3.08
C ALA A 252 -16.53 22.34 -1.57
N VAL A 253 -16.04 21.18 -1.17
CA VAL A 253 -15.73 20.87 0.24
C VAL A 253 -14.24 20.51 0.41
N THR A 254 -13.71 20.73 1.60
CA THR A 254 -12.31 20.42 1.95
C THR A 254 -12.18 19.38 3.03
N THR A 255 -13.31 19.05 3.68
CA THR A 255 -13.37 18.07 4.77
C THR A 255 -14.22 16.89 4.37
N SER A 256 -13.88 15.71 4.89
CA SER A 256 -14.64 14.49 4.69
C SER A 256 -15.51 14.16 5.91
N THR A 257 -16.60 13.46 5.64
CA THR A 257 -17.51 12.89 6.66
C THR A 257 -17.60 11.40 6.37
N ALA A 258 -17.42 10.58 7.39
CA ALA A 258 -17.51 9.12 7.26
C ALA A 258 -18.82 8.67 6.60
N GLY A 259 -18.76 7.68 5.73
CA GLY A 259 -19.89 7.17 4.95
C GLY A 259 -20.23 7.96 3.69
N GLU A 260 -19.64 9.13 3.49
CA GLU A 260 -19.85 9.97 2.30
C GLU A 260 -18.91 9.59 1.15
N THR A 261 -19.33 9.89 -0.08
CA THR A 261 -18.50 9.79 -1.28
C THR A 261 -18.29 11.16 -1.88
N TYR A 262 -17.07 11.45 -2.33
CA TYR A 262 -16.66 12.73 -2.91
C TYR A 262 -16.09 12.52 -4.31
N TYR A 263 -16.24 13.50 -5.17
CA TYR A 263 -15.81 13.48 -6.58
C TYR A 263 -14.94 14.70 -6.87
N ALA A 264 -13.79 14.47 -7.48
CA ALA A 264 -12.89 15.54 -7.92
C ALA A 264 -13.44 16.21 -9.18
N LYS A 265 -13.45 17.55 -9.22
CA LYS A 265 -13.74 18.31 -10.43
C LYS A 265 -12.45 18.83 -11.03
N TRP A 266 -12.35 18.71 -12.34
CA TRP A 266 -11.20 19.13 -13.13
C TRP A 266 -11.59 20.17 -14.17
N ILE A 267 -10.71 21.16 -14.34
CA ILE A 267 -10.74 22.12 -15.45
C ILE A 267 -9.61 21.75 -16.40
N GLU A 268 -9.96 21.27 -17.60
CA GLU A 268 -8.96 20.94 -18.62
C GLU A 268 -8.27 22.18 -19.15
N LEU A 269 -6.94 22.15 -19.21
CA LEU A 269 -6.13 23.19 -19.85
C LEU A 269 -6.16 22.94 -21.37
N LYS A 270 -6.85 23.82 -22.13
CA LYS A 270 -6.81 23.78 -23.59
C LYS A 270 -5.41 24.15 -24.06
N SER A 271 -4.82 23.36 -24.97
CA SER A 271 -3.49 23.58 -25.53
C SER A 271 -3.32 24.91 -26.29
N ASP A 272 -4.41 25.55 -26.65
CA ASP A 272 -4.41 26.80 -27.45
C ASP A 272 -4.21 28.09 -26.61
N ALA A 273 -4.04 27.96 -25.28
CA ALA A 273 -4.00 29.13 -24.38
C ALA A 273 -2.58 29.60 -24.03
N ILE A 274 -1.52 29.05 -24.59
CA ILE A 274 -0.14 29.49 -24.32
C ILE A 274 0.58 29.87 -25.62
N SER A 275 0.08 30.84 -26.35
CA SER A 275 0.94 31.73 -27.13
C SER A 275 1.24 32.96 -26.28
N MET A 276 2.22 32.92 -25.42
CA MET A 276 2.82 34.12 -24.89
C MET A 276 3.55 34.78 -26.05
N GLU A 277 3.00 35.85 -26.60
CA GLU A 277 3.74 36.81 -27.41
C GLU A 277 4.86 37.38 -26.53
N TYR A 278 6.08 36.86 -26.70
CA TYR A 278 7.24 37.60 -26.28
C TYR A 278 7.33 38.86 -27.12
N GLY A 279 6.83 39.99 -26.58
CA GLY A 279 6.98 41.29 -27.17
C GLY A 279 8.46 41.57 -27.41
N SER A 280 8.85 41.66 -28.67
CA SER A 280 10.12 42.22 -29.10
C SER A 280 10.20 43.65 -28.63
N THR A 281 10.96 43.94 -27.60
CA THR A 281 11.44 45.30 -27.33
C THR A 281 12.58 45.60 -28.29
N GLN A 282 12.36 46.55 -29.17
CA GLN A 282 13.40 47.27 -29.92
C GLN A 282 14.31 48.04 -28.94
#